data_3c9ddaa3039a55cd7cc6b0500de925a1
#
_entry.id   3c9ddaa3039a55cd7cc6b0500de925a1
#
_cell.length_a   1.000
_cell.length_b   1.000
_cell.length_c   1.000
_cell.angle_alpha   90.00
_cell.angle_beta   90.00
_cell.angle_gamma   90.00
#
_symmetry.space_group_name_H-M   'P 1'
#
loop_
_entity.id
_entity.type
_entity.pdbx_description
1 polymer ?
#
loop_
_entity_poly.entity_id
_entity_poly.type
_entity_poly.pdbx_seq_one_letter_code
_entity_poly.pdbx_strand_id
1 'polypeptide(L)'
;NSINSLYWELMDRLDKLNINSAEIKSSVDTFMNNIGTYLLNLSSQVGNIASNLKDGVATAFFALIFSIYFLLDMPKLKIYWGRVLTIILPKRVKSTLDTMISDADRVFSGYIRGQAFDAFMVGVVVSIVFSIVGIQYAIVIGLLIGLGNLIPYMGPIVGYTSIAIVGIATGDYKSMIIAAIALLIIQAIDGNLIYPKLLSSSVNIHPMIVIISLTVGASVGGLVGMIVAVPSGALAKVWFERLINLKEKRNEAKEIKEEKEAKENNVNIENDD
;
A
#
# COMPACT_ATOMS: atom_id res chain seq x y z
N ASN A 1 -4.70 -19.04 29.69
CA ASN A 1 -5.58 -20.15 30.06
C ASN A 1 -6.50 -20.57 28.89
N SER A 2 -6.95 -19.66 28.04
CA SER A 2 -7.86 -19.96 26.92
C SER A 2 -7.22 -20.83 25.82
N ILE A 3 -5.93 -20.72 25.58
CA ILE A 3 -5.21 -21.56 24.58
C ILE A 3 -5.13 -23.01 25.06
N ASN A 4 -4.86 -23.20 26.36
CA ASN A 4 -4.82 -24.55 26.94
C ASN A 4 -6.21 -25.21 26.94
N SER A 5 -7.28 -24.46 27.18
CA SER A 5 -8.64 -25.01 27.10
C SER A 5 -9.02 -25.41 25.67
N LEU A 6 -8.64 -24.61 24.66
CA LEU A 6 -8.83 -24.92 23.24
C LEU A 6 -8.05 -26.18 22.84
N TYR A 7 -6.80 -26.31 23.30
CA TYR A 7 -5.98 -27.49 23.08
C TYR A 7 -6.65 -28.75 23.59
N TRP A 8 -7.10 -28.75 24.84
CA TRP A 8 -7.76 -29.90 25.44
C TRP A 8 -9.12 -30.23 24.80
N GLU A 9 -9.89 -29.22 24.39
CA GLU A 9 -11.14 -29.43 23.67
C GLU A 9 -10.90 -30.03 22.26
N LEU A 10 -9.89 -29.58 21.54
CA LEU A 10 -9.49 -30.16 20.25
C LEU A 10 -9.02 -31.58 20.40
N MET A 11 -8.20 -31.90 21.42
CA MET A 11 -7.72 -33.25 21.69
C MET A 11 -8.87 -34.19 22.08
N ASP A 12 -9.83 -33.77 22.91
CA ASP A 12 -11.02 -34.56 23.26
C ASP A 12 -11.89 -34.84 22.02
N ARG A 13 -12.04 -33.91 21.13
CA ARG A 13 -12.77 -34.11 19.85
C ARG A 13 -12.04 -35.04 18.90
N LEU A 14 -10.73 -34.92 18.78
CA LEU A 14 -9.92 -35.82 17.95
C LEU A 14 -9.95 -37.26 18.47
N ASP A 15 -9.90 -37.45 19.77
CA ASP A 15 -10.01 -38.78 20.41
C ASP A 15 -11.43 -39.38 20.20
N LYS A 16 -12.50 -38.58 20.26
CA LYS A 16 -13.89 -39.02 19.98
C LYS A 16 -14.11 -39.40 18.52
N LEU A 17 -13.37 -38.81 17.59
CA LEU A 17 -13.42 -39.13 16.15
C LEU A 17 -12.53 -40.32 15.78
N ASN A 18 -11.88 -40.96 16.78
CA ASN A 18 -10.95 -42.08 16.59
C ASN A 18 -9.79 -41.76 15.62
N ILE A 19 -9.42 -40.48 15.49
CA ILE A 19 -8.34 -39.99 14.67
C ILE A 19 -7.06 -40.01 15.51
N ASN A 20 -6.51 -41.18 15.71
CA ASN A 20 -5.37 -41.40 16.59
C ASN A 20 -4.03 -41.48 15.81
N SER A 21 -3.81 -40.60 14.83
CA SER A 21 -2.50 -40.55 14.16
C SER A 21 -1.55 -39.65 14.97
N ALA A 22 -0.40 -40.22 15.34
CA ALA A 22 0.67 -39.48 16.04
C ALA A 22 1.10 -38.22 15.24
N GLU A 23 0.96 -38.24 13.91
CA GLU A 23 1.23 -37.13 13.04
C GLU A 23 0.31 -35.93 13.22
N ILE A 24 -1.00 -36.19 13.44
CA ILE A 24 -1.96 -35.10 13.68
C ILE A 24 -1.72 -34.48 15.05
N LYS A 25 -1.47 -35.28 16.07
CA LYS A 25 -1.13 -34.78 17.42
C LYS A 25 0.14 -33.92 17.37
N SER A 26 1.21 -34.39 16.71
CA SER A 26 2.46 -33.62 16.58
C SER A 26 2.28 -32.34 15.78
N SER A 27 1.41 -32.35 14.74
CA SER A 27 1.09 -31.15 13.96
C SER A 27 0.30 -30.12 14.78
N VAL A 28 -0.65 -30.56 15.59
CA VAL A 28 -1.39 -29.71 16.52
C VAL A 28 -0.47 -29.13 17.60
N ASP A 29 0.40 -29.95 18.18
CA ASP A 29 1.39 -29.49 19.17
C ASP A 29 2.35 -28.46 18.59
N THR A 30 2.87 -28.71 17.38
CA THR A 30 3.74 -27.77 16.67
C THR A 30 3.01 -26.46 16.35
N PHE A 31 1.77 -26.55 15.89
CA PHE A 31 0.94 -25.38 15.60
C PHE A 31 0.65 -24.55 16.86
N MET A 32 0.28 -25.21 17.96
CA MET A 32 0.00 -24.53 19.25
C MET A 32 1.26 -23.90 19.86
N ASN A 33 2.41 -24.57 19.80
CA ASN A 33 3.68 -24.01 20.25
C ASN A 33 4.11 -22.82 19.39
N ASN A 34 3.91 -22.91 18.08
CA ASN A 34 4.19 -21.76 17.18
C ASN A 34 3.29 -20.57 17.50
N ILE A 35 1.98 -20.77 17.68
CA ILE A 35 1.06 -19.70 18.11
C ILE A 35 1.51 -19.10 19.45
N GLY A 36 1.84 -19.93 20.44
CA GLY A 36 2.37 -19.47 21.72
C GLY A 36 3.59 -18.58 21.58
N THR A 37 4.54 -19.01 20.77
CA THR A 37 5.78 -18.26 20.48
C THR A 37 5.47 -16.96 19.73
N TYR A 38 4.58 -16.97 18.75
CA TYR A 38 4.15 -15.76 18.05
C TYR A 38 3.48 -14.75 18.98
N LEU A 39 2.60 -15.20 19.87
CA LEU A 39 1.93 -14.33 20.85
C LEU A 39 2.90 -13.72 21.86
N LEU A 40 3.87 -14.49 22.34
CA LEU A 40 4.94 -13.98 23.21
C LEU A 40 5.83 -12.95 22.48
N ASN A 41 6.18 -13.22 21.25
CA ASN A 41 6.94 -12.28 20.42
C ASN A 41 6.13 -10.99 20.12
N LEU A 42 4.83 -11.10 19.85
CA LEU A 42 3.96 -9.95 19.70
C LEU A 42 3.87 -9.14 21.00
N SER A 43 3.72 -9.77 22.16
CA SER A 43 3.66 -9.06 23.45
C SER A 43 4.97 -8.33 23.77
N SER A 44 6.11 -8.93 23.45
CA SER A 44 7.43 -8.27 23.61
C SER A 44 7.62 -7.11 22.63
N GLN A 45 7.15 -7.24 21.39
CA GLN A 45 7.17 -6.15 20.41
C GLN A 45 6.24 -4.99 20.82
N VAL A 46 5.06 -5.28 21.35
CA VAL A 46 4.17 -4.25 21.90
C VAL A 46 4.81 -3.53 23.09
N GLY A 47 5.52 -4.26 23.95
CA GLY A 47 6.32 -3.68 25.04
C GLY A 47 7.42 -2.74 24.52
N ASN A 48 8.13 -3.16 23.48
CA ASN A 48 9.15 -2.33 22.83
C ASN A 48 8.57 -1.11 22.11
N ILE A 49 7.40 -1.24 21.49
CA ILE A 49 6.67 -0.11 20.90
C ILE A 49 6.30 0.89 21.99
N ALA A 50 5.79 0.44 23.12
CA ALA A 50 5.43 1.31 24.23
C ALA A 50 6.64 2.04 24.84
N SER A 51 7.80 1.41 24.91
CA SER A 51 9.04 2.05 25.37
C SER A 51 9.60 3.06 24.38
N ASN A 52 9.46 2.81 23.07
CA ASN A 52 9.90 3.69 22.00
C ASN A 52 8.89 4.82 21.66
N LEU A 53 7.70 4.79 22.24
CA LEU A 53 6.67 5.82 22.04
C LEU A 53 7.14 7.21 22.48
N LYS A 54 7.96 7.33 23.52
CA LYS A 54 8.49 8.62 23.98
C LYS A 54 9.28 9.33 22.88
N ASP A 55 10.21 8.63 22.27
CA ASP A 55 11.06 9.18 21.19
C ASP A 55 10.25 9.36 19.92
N GLY A 56 9.32 8.44 19.64
CA GLY A 56 8.39 8.51 18.52
C GLY A 56 7.44 9.70 18.61
N VAL A 57 6.89 10.02 19.78
CA VAL A 57 5.99 11.18 19.98
C VAL A 57 6.73 12.49 19.77
N ALA A 58 7.93 12.64 20.31
CA ALA A 58 8.74 13.84 20.08
C ALA A 58 9.08 14.02 18.60
N THR A 59 9.52 12.95 17.95
CA THR A 59 9.83 12.95 16.51
C THR A 59 8.59 13.30 15.67
N ALA A 60 7.44 12.69 15.96
CA ALA A 60 6.19 12.98 15.27
C ALA A 60 5.73 14.43 15.46
N PHE A 61 5.91 14.98 16.67
CA PHE A 61 5.59 16.38 16.98
C PHE A 61 6.46 17.34 16.16
N PHE A 62 7.78 17.15 16.14
CA PHE A 62 8.67 17.98 15.34
C PHE A 62 8.40 17.79 13.83
N ALA A 63 8.16 16.56 13.36
CA ALA A 63 7.81 16.31 11.98
C ALA A 63 6.52 17.04 11.57
N LEU A 64 5.53 17.08 12.45
CA LEU A 64 4.27 17.81 12.21
C LEU A 64 4.51 19.32 12.15
N ILE A 65 5.31 19.87 13.06
CA ILE A 65 5.69 21.30 13.03
C ILE A 65 6.41 21.62 11.72
N PHE A 66 7.45 20.86 11.37
CA PHE A 66 8.18 21.08 10.12
C PHE A 66 7.27 20.95 8.89
N SER A 67 6.36 19.96 8.88
CA SER A 67 5.38 19.78 7.79
C SER A 67 4.49 21.01 7.63
N ILE A 68 3.98 21.58 8.73
CA ILE A 68 3.16 22.80 8.70
C ILE A 68 3.98 23.98 8.16
N TYR A 69 5.21 24.19 8.64
CA TYR A 69 6.07 25.26 8.13
C TYR A 69 6.39 25.11 6.65
N PHE A 70 6.71 23.88 6.20
CA PHE A 70 6.92 23.60 4.78
C PHE A 70 5.68 23.91 3.93
N LEU A 71 4.49 23.52 4.41
CA LEU A 71 3.24 23.81 3.70
C LEU A 71 2.97 25.33 3.62
N LEU A 72 3.21 26.07 4.68
CA LEU A 72 3.01 27.52 4.70
C LEU A 72 4.00 28.25 3.78
N ASP A 73 5.24 27.81 3.73
CA ASP A 73 6.28 28.43 2.91
C ASP A 73 6.41 27.87 1.50
N MET A 74 5.63 26.80 1.17
CA MET A 74 5.64 26.15 -0.14
C MET A 74 5.53 27.13 -1.33
N PRO A 75 4.65 28.14 -1.33
CA PRO A 75 4.57 29.10 -2.44
C PRO A 75 5.86 29.90 -2.63
N LYS A 76 6.49 30.34 -1.53
CA LYS A 76 7.75 31.08 -1.57
C LYS A 76 8.91 30.21 -2.05
N LEU A 77 8.98 28.98 -1.54
CA LEU A 77 9.99 27.97 -1.94
C LEU A 77 9.87 27.65 -3.43
N LYS A 78 8.65 27.45 -3.94
CA LYS A 78 8.40 27.17 -5.35
C LYS A 78 8.88 28.30 -6.25
N ILE A 79 8.62 29.54 -5.89
CA ILE A 79 9.08 30.73 -6.63
C ILE A 79 10.61 30.84 -6.58
N TYR A 80 11.20 30.70 -5.40
CA TYR A 80 12.63 30.78 -5.22
C TYR A 80 13.39 29.73 -6.03
N TRP A 81 13.04 28.45 -5.85
CA TRP A 81 13.67 27.35 -6.58
C TRP A 81 13.37 27.40 -8.08
N GLY A 82 12.20 27.85 -8.48
CA GLY A 82 11.87 28.06 -9.89
C GLY A 82 12.78 29.07 -10.57
N ARG A 83 13.14 30.17 -9.87
CA ARG A 83 14.14 31.17 -10.36
C ARG A 83 15.54 30.56 -10.43
N VAL A 84 15.99 29.91 -9.37
CA VAL A 84 17.31 29.27 -9.31
C VAL A 84 17.48 28.29 -10.47
N LEU A 85 16.51 27.39 -10.68
CA LEU A 85 16.54 26.42 -11.75
C LEU A 85 16.52 27.07 -13.16
N THR A 86 15.85 28.23 -13.29
CA THR A 86 15.81 28.94 -14.57
C THR A 86 17.17 29.56 -14.92
N ILE A 87 17.97 29.95 -13.92
CA ILE A 87 19.28 30.55 -14.13
C ILE A 87 20.35 29.47 -14.38
N ILE A 88 20.25 28.34 -13.65
CA ILE A 88 21.30 27.31 -13.69
C ILE A 88 21.12 26.33 -14.85
N LEU A 89 19.86 26.02 -15.23
CA LEU A 89 19.58 24.95 -16.18
C LEU A 89 19.26 25.49 -17.59
N PRO A 90 19.78 24.83 -18.66
CA PRO A 90 19.32 25.07 -20.02
C PRO A 90 17.81 24.87 -20.16
N LYS A 91 17.14 25.66 -21.01
CA LYS A 91 15.68 25.65 -21.19
C LYS A 91 15.10 24.25 -21.42
N ARG A 92 15.79 23.38 -22.16
CA ARG A 92 15.36 21.99 -22.44
C ARG A 92 15.36 21.13 -21.16
N VAL A 93 16.43 21.22 -20.37
CA VAL A 93 16.55 20.44 -19.11
C VAL A 93 15.53 20.93 -18.10
N LYS A 94 15.35 22.25 -17.98
CA LYS A 94 14.32 22.83 -17.10
C LYS A 94 12.92 22.36 -17.46
N SER A 95 12.52 22.40 -18.73
CA SER A 95 11.21 21.93 -19.18
C SER A 95 10.98 20.45 -18.87
N THR A 96 11.99 19.61 -19.03
CA THR A 96 11.93 18.19 -18.67
C THR A 96 11.76 18.02 -17.15
N LEU A 97 12.53 18.75 -16.36
CA LEU A 97 12.47 18.71 -14.90
C LEU A 97 11.11 19.20 -14.38
N ASP A 98 10.58 20.31 -14.90
CA ASP A 98 9.26 20.84 -14.54
C ASP A 98 8.16 19.78 -14.81
N THR A 99 8.29 19.06 -15.93
CA THR A 99 7.36 17.96 -16.27
C THR A 99 7.49 16.79 -15.29
N MET A 100 8.71 16.39 -14.96
CA MET A 100 8.94 15.29 -13.99
C MET A 100 8.44 15.63 -12.60
N ILE A 101 8.63 16.87 -12.14
CA ILE A 101 8.09 17.36 -10.86
C ILE A 101 6.57 17.37 -10.88
N SER A 102 5.97 17.83 -11.99
CA SER A 102 4.51 17.82 -12.13
C SER A 102 3.92 16.41 -12.13
N ASP A 103 4.60 15.45 -12.78
CA ASP A 103 4.19 14.05 -12.76
C ASP A 103 4.30 13.48 -11.34
N ALA A 104 5.39 13.78 -10.63
CA ALA A 104 5.58 13.36 -9.24
C ALA A 104 4.48 13.91 -8.34
N ASP A 105 4.19 15.21 -8.42
CA ASP A 105 3.12 15.84 -7.64
C ASP A 105 1.75 15.18 -7.92
N ARG A 106 1.41 14.97 -9.19
CA ARG A 106 0.16 14.33 -9.58
C ARG A 106 0.06 12.89 -9.06
N VAL A 107 1.12 12.08 -9.22
CA VAL A 107 1.13 10.67 -8.83
C VAL A 107 1.07 10.54 -7.30
N PHE A 108 1.94 11.24 -6.59
CA PHE A 108 2.00 11.17 -5.14
C PHE A 108 0.75 11.73 -4.47
N SER A 109 0.31 12.94 -4.86
CA SER A 109 -0.87 13.54 -4.24
C SER A 109 -2.14 12.77 -4.54
N GLY A 110 -2.30 12.27 -5.77
CA GLY A 110 -3.43 11.43 -6.14
C GLY A 110 -3.46 10.11 -5.37
N TYR A 111 -2.31 9.43 -5.30
CA TYR A 111 -2.20 8.17 -4.56
C TYR A 111 -2.46 8.34 -3.06
N ILE A 112 -1.78 9.29 -2.42
CA ILE A 112 -1.89 9.50 -0.97
C ILE A 112 -3.32 9.90 -0.58
N ARG A 113 -3.96 10.80 -1.35
CA ARG A 113 -5.37 11.18 -1.09
C ARG A 113 -6.31 9.99 -1.27
N GLY A 114 -6.15 9.23 -2.36
CA GLY A 114 -6.96 8.03 -2.61
C GLY A 114 -6.81 7.02 -1.49
N GLN A 115 -5.57 6.71 -1.09
CA GLN A 115 -5.26 5.73 -0.05
C GLN A 115 -5.73 6.17 1.34
N ALA A 116 -5.59 7.46 1.68
CA ALA A 116 -6.08 7.99 2.95
C ALA A 116 -7.62 7.96 3.02
N PHE A 117 -8.28 8.27 1.91
CA PHE A 117 -9.74 8.20 1.84
C PHE A 117 -10.25 6.75 1.94
N ASP A 118 -9.60 5.82 1.23
CA ASP A 118 -9.88 4.40 1.30
C ASP A 118 -9.73 3.86 2.72
N ALA A 119 -8.58 4.11 3.34
CA ALA A 119 -8.27 3.73 4.71
C ALA A 119 -9.33 4.24 5.71
N PHE A 120 -9.74 5.50 5.57
CA PHE A 120 -10.79 6.09 6.39
C PHE A 120 -12.14 5.40 6.17
N MET A 121 -12.56 5.24 4.91
CA MET A 121 -13.84 4.62 4.56
C MET A 121 -13.93 3.17 5.04
N VAL A 122 -12.91 2.36 4.78
CA VAL A 122 -12.87 0.96 5.23
C VAL A 122 -12.88 0.87 6.75
N GLY A 123 -12.07 1.70 7.42
CA GLY A 123 -12.04 1.76 8.89
C GLY A 123 -13.41 2.07 9.50
N VAL A 124 -14.11 3.06 8.95
CA VAL A 124 -15.46 3.44 9.39
C VAL A 124 -16.48 2.34 9.10
N VAL A 125 -16.49 1.80 7.89
CA VAL A 125 -17.42 0.73 7.48
C VAL A 125 -17.25 -0.51 8.34
N VAL A 126 -16.01 -0.96 8.56
CA VAL A 126 -15.73 -2.11 9.44
C VAL A 126 -16.17 -1.83 10.87
N SER A 127 -15.86 -0.64 11.41
CA SER A 127 -16.28 -0.27 12.77
C SER A 127 -17.80 -0.32 12.94
N ILE A 128 -18.55 0.19 11.96
CA ILE A 128 -20.03 0.18 11.99
C ILE A 128 -20.55 -1.24 11.85
N VAL A 129 -20.12 -2.00 10.84
CA VAL A 129 -20.60 -3.36 10.60
C VAL A 129 -20.30 -4.27 11.79
N PHE A 130 -19.09 -4.22 12.33
CA PHE A 130 -18.70 -5.03 13.47
C PHE A 130 -19.47 -4.63 14.74
N SER A 131 -19.77 -3.35 14.94
CA SER A 131 -20.59 -2.88 16.05
C SER A 131 -22.03 -3.38 15.94
N ILE A 132 -22.63 -3.36 14.74
CA ILE A 132 -23.98 -3.86 14.49
C ILE A 132 -24.06 -5.37 14.75
N VAL A 133 -23.04 -6.11 14.33
CA VAL A 133 -22.96 -7.57 14.52
C VAL A 133 -22.63 -7.95 15.96
N GLY A 134 -22.22 -7.00 16.79
CA GLY A 134 -21.91 -7.22 18.21
C GLY A 134 -20.50 -7.77 18.45
N ILE A 135 -19.56 -7.53 17.54
CA ILE A 135 -18.15 -7.94 17.70
C ILE A 135 -17.50 -7.11 18.80
N GLN A 136 -16.85 -7.77 19.75
CA GLN A 136 -16.08 -7.08 20.79
C GLN A 136 -14.93 -6.26 20.17
N TYR A 137 -14.71 -5.06 20.73
CA TYR A 137 -13.68 -4.13 20.25
C TYR A 137 -13.83 -3.69 18.77
N ALA A 138 -15.05 -3.70 18.22
CA ALA A 138 -15.36 -3.38 16.83
C ALA A 138 -14.69 -2.11 16.34
N ILE A 139 -14.76 -1.01 17.11
CA ILE A 139 -14.15 0.28 16.74
C ILE A 139 -12.62 0.19 16.70
N VAL A 140 -12.01 -0.52 17.64
CA VAL A 140 -10.55 -0.67 17.69
C VAL A 140 -10.07 -1.51 16.50
N ILE A 141 -10.77 -2.61 16.20
CA ILE A 141 -10.45 -3.46 15.05
C ILE A 141 -10.63 -2.67 13.74
N GLY A 142 -11.71 -1.92 13.60
CA GLY A 142 -11.96 -1.08 12.43
C GLY A 142 -10.89 0.00 12.24
N LEU A 143 -10.45 0.64 13.33
CA LEU A 143 -9.36 1.61 13.31
C LEU A 143 -8.03 0.95 12.86
N LEU A 144 -7.71 -0.22 13.41
CA LEU A 144 -6.50 -0.96 13.03
C LEU A 144 -6.53 -1.38 11.56
N ILE A 145 -7.68 -1.84 11.05
CA ILE A 145 -7.85 -2.20 9.63
C ILE A 145 -7.71 -0.96 8.75
N GLY A 146 -8.34 0.15 9.14
CA GLY A 146 -8.20 1.42 8.44
C GLY A 146 -6.75 1.88 8.37
N LEU A 147 -6.03 1.88 9.48
CA LEU A 147 -4.59 2.18 9.49
C LEU A 147 -3.78 1.20 8.65
N GLY A 148 -4.12 -0.07 8.69
CA GLY A 148 -3.50 -1.10 7.83
C GLY A 148 -3.72 -0.81 6.35
N ASN A 149 -4.90 -0.33 5.97
CA ASN A 149 -5.23 0.02 4.58
C ASN A 149 -4.45 1.22 4.03
N LEU A 150 -3.71 1.98 4.86
CA LEU A 150 -2.75 2.95 4.34
C LEU A 150 -1.66 2.30 3.47
N ILE A 151 -1.45 1.02 3.62
CA ILE A 151 -0.54 0.21 2.82
C ILE A 151 -1.36 -0.86 2.09
N PRO A 152 -1.32 -0.92 0.75
CA PRO A 152 -2.08 -1.91 -0.01
C PRO A 152 -1.85 -3.33 0.51
N TYR A 153 -2.90 -4.13 0.58
CA TYR A 153 -2.94 -5.51 1.07
C TYR A 153 -2.69 -5.70 2.58
N MET A 154 -2.26 -4.66 3.32
CA MET A 154 -2.02 -4.78 4.76
C MET A 154 -3.32 -4.76 5.59
N GLY A 155 -4.36 -4.06 5.12
CA GLY A 155 -5.66 -4.02 5.81
C GLY A 155 -6.26 -5.39 6.12
N PRO A 156 -6.41 -6.29 5.13
CA PRO A 156 -6.88 -7.65 5.38
C PRO A 156 -5.99 -8.43 6.36
N ILE A 157 -4.67 -8.33 6.24
CA ILE A 157 -3.72 -9.01 7.13
C ILE A 157 -3.93 -8.55 8.57
N VAL A 158 -3.95 -7.23 8.81
CA VAL A 158 -4.20 -6.63 10.13
C VAL A 158 -5.59 -7.03 10.64
N GLY A 159 -6.58 -7.04 9.76
CA GLY A 159 -7.97 -7.37 10.09
C GLY A 159 -8.12 -8.80 10.56
N TYR A 160 -7.71 -9.78 9.77
CA TYR A 160 -7.83 -11.19 10.15
C TYR A 160 -6.98 -11.52 11.39
N THR A 161 -5.80 -10.91 11.51
CA THR A 161 -4.96 -11.08 12.70
C THR A 161 -5.65 -10.51 13.95
N SER A 162 -6.24 -9.31 13.87
CA SER A 162 -6.97 -8.69 14.97
C SER A 162 -8.20 -9.52 15.40
N ILE A 163 -8.98 -10.00 14.42
CA ILE A 163 -10.14 -10.86 14.65
C ILE A 163 -9.71 -12.15 15.35
N ALA A 164 -8.64 -12.78 14.88
CA ALA A 164 -8.13 -14.01 15.47
C ALA A 164 -7.66 -13.80 16.92
N ILE A 165 -6.89 -12.74 17.18
CA ILE A 165 -6.41 -12.40 18.52
C ILE A 165 -7.59 -12.18 19.47
N VAL A 166 -8.57 -11.37 19.07
CA VAL A 166 -9.73 -11.07 19.92
C VAL A 166 -10.59 -12.33 20.13
N GLY A 167 -10.88 -13.10 19.08
CA GLY A 167 -11.68 -14.32 19.17
C GLY A 167 -11.05 -15.38 20.08
N ILE A 168 -9.73 -15.57 20.01
CA ILE A 168 -9.00 -16.50 20.89
C ILE A 168 -8.97 -15.98 22.34
N ALA A 169 -8.72 -14.67 22.52
CA ALA A 169 -8.64 -14.06 23.85
C ALA A 169 -9.98 -14.10 24.60
N THR A 170 -11.08 -13.93 23.88
CA THR A 170 -12.44 -13.92 24.46
C THR A 170 -13.09 -15.31 24.52
N GLY A 171 -12.57 -16.27 23.75
CA GLY A 171 -13.17 -17.61 23.58
C GLY A 171 -14.46 -17.59 22.73
N ASP A 172 -14.77 -16.47 22.07
CA ASP A 172 -15.98 -16.33 21.24
C ASP A 172 -15.66 -16.64 19.77
N TYR A 173 -15.51 -17.91 19.47
CA TYR A 173 -15.22 -18.41 18.12
C TYR A 173 -16.35 -18.16 17.12
N LYS A 174 -17.60 -18.04 17.61
CA LYS A 174 -18.75 -17.74 16.77
C LYS A 174 -18.63 -16.32 16.21
N SER A 175 -18.40 -15.35 17.05
CA SER A 175 -18.19 -13.95 16.64
C SER A 175 -16.94 -13.80 15.77
N MET A 176 -15.88 -14.56 16.06
CA MET A 176 -14.67 -14.60 15.23
C MET A 176 -14.97 -15.01 13.78
N ILE A 177 -15.74 -16.09 13.58
CA ILE A 177 -16.12 -16.56 12.24
C ILE A 177 -17.00 -15.53 11.52
N ILE A 178 -18.00 -14.98 12.22
CA ILE A 178 -18.89 -13.95 11.67
C ILE A 178 -18.11 -12.70 11.26
N ALA A 179 -17.19 -12.24 12.12
CA ALA A 179 -16.32 -11.12 11.81
C ALA A 179 -15.42 -11.37 10.58
N ALA A 180 -14.86 -12.58 10.47
CA ALA A 180 -14.03 -12.97 9.34
C ALA A 180 -14.82 -12.97 8.02
N ILE A 181 -16.04 -13.49 8.03
CA ILE A 181 -16.93 -13.48 6.85
C ILE A 181 -17.35 -12.05 6.51
N ALA A 182 -17.73 -11.24 7.51
CA ALA A 182 -18.08 -9.84 7.30
C ALA A 182 -16.90 -9.04 6.70
N LEU A 183 -15.70 -9.24 7.23
CA LEU A 183 -14.50 -8.63 6.68
C LEU A 183 -14.23 -9.06 5.23
N LEU A 184 -14.39 -10.34 4.92
CA LEU A 184 -14.23 -10.86 3.56
C LEU A 184 -15.18 -10.18 2.58
N ILE A 185 -16.44 -9.99 2.95
CA ILE A 185 -17.42 -9.28 2.12
C ILE A 185 -17.03 -7.82 1.93
N ILE A 186 -16.64 -7.13 3.02
CA ILE A 186 -16.21 -5.73 2.96
C ILE A 186 -15.00 -5.58 2.06
N GLN A 187 -13.98 -6.43 2.21
CA GLN A 187 -12.77 -6.41 1.40
C GLN A 187 -13.05 -6.76 -0.08
N ALA A 188 -14.01 -7.64 -0.35
CA ALA A 188 -14.43 -7.94 -1.72
C ALA A 188 -15.11 -6.72 -2.38
N ILE A 189 -15.95 -6.00 -1.65
CA ILE A 189 -16.58 -4.76 -2.13
C ILE A 189 -15.53 -3.68 -2.34
N ASP A 190 -14.64 -3.51 -1.38
CA ASP A 190 -13.57 -2.53 -1.44
C ASP A 190 -12.67 -2.76 -2.67
N GLY A 191 -12.09 -3.94 -2.78
CA GLY A 191 -11.15 -4.29 -3.84
C GLY A 191 -11.74 -4.27 -5.26
N ASN A 192 -13.05 -4.55 -5.42
CA ASN A 192 -13.68 -4.61 -6.73
C ASN A 192 -14.45 -3.33 -7.14
N LEU A 193 -14.92 -2.55 -6.17
CA LEU A 193 -15.77 -1.39 -6.45
C LEU A 193 -15.16 -0.06 -6.00
N ILE A 194 -14.62 0.01 -4.80
CA ILE A 194 -14.16 1.27 -4.18
C ILE A 194 -12.74 1.59 -4.66
N TYR A 195 -11.81 0.67 -4.42
CA TYR A 195 -10.40 0.86 -4.73
C TYR A 195 -10.12 1.23 -6.19
N PRO A 196 -10.71 0.54 -7.22
CA PRO A 196 -10.54 0.94 -8.61
C PRO A 196 -11.03 2.35 -8.92
N LYS A 197 -12.14 2.78 -8.30
CA LYS A 197 -12.70 4.14 -8.51
C LYS A 197 -11.81 5.22 -7.90
N LEU A 198 -11.20 4.95 -6.76
CA LEU A 198 -10.34 5.91 -6.06
C LEU A 198 -8.99 6.08 -6.76
N LEU A 199 -8.41 4.99 -7.26
CA LEU A 199 -7.10 5.02 -7.92
C LEU A 199 -7.15 5.28 -9.43
N SER A 200 -8.29 5.08 -10.09
CA SER A 200 -8.42 5.24 -11.55
C SER A 200 -8.05 6.63 -12.07
N SER A 201 -8.16 7.65 -11.23
CA SER A 201 -7.80 9.02 -11.58
C SER A 201 -6.27 9.30 -11.50
N SER A 202 -5.48 8.41 -10.89
CA SER A 202 -4.10 8.73 -10.55
C SER A 202 -3.09 7.99 -11.41
N VAL A 203 -3.08 6.67 -11.45
CA VAL A 203 -2.22 5.85 -12.34
C VAL A 203 -2.72 4.41 -12.37
N ASN A 204 -2.90 3.83 -13.57
CA ASN A 204 -3.14 2.38 -13.72
C ASN A 204 -1.83 1.62 -13.46
N ILE A 205 -1.67 1.09 -12.26
CA ILE A 205 -0.47 0.36 -11.85
C ILE A 205 -0.78 -1.14 -11.91
N HIS A 206 0.10 -1.90 -12.56
CA HIS A 206 -0.01 -3.36 -12.54
C HIS A 206 0.27 -3.89 -11.13
N PRO A 207 -0.49 -4.87 -10.61
CA PRO A 207 -0.30 -5.41 -9.25
C PRO A 207 1.13 -5.85 -8.94
N MET A 208 1.86 -6.38 -9.91
CA MET A 208 3.27 -6.75 -9.77
C MET A 208 4.16 -5.57 -9.36
N ILE A 209 3.93 -4.38 -9.93
CA ILE A 209 4.69 -3.18 -9.58
C ILE A 209 4.43 -2.79 -8.13
N VAL A 210 3.18 -2.93 -7.67
CA VAL A 210 2.81 -2.65 -6.28
C VAL A 210 3.54 -3.61 -5.34
N ILE A 211 3.53 -4.91 -5.61
CA ILE A 211 4.19 -5.93 -4.77
C ILE A 211 5.71 -5.71 -4.73
N ILE A 212 6.35 -5.48 -5.89
CA ILE A 212 7.79 -5.20 -5.96
C ILE A 212 8.12 -3.92 -5.17
N SER A 213 7.34 -2.86 -5.39
CA SER A 213 7.54 -1.58 -4.67
C SER A 213 7.42 -1.76 -3.16
N LEU A 214 6.39 -2.48 -2.69
CA LEU A 214 6.19 -2.76 -1.26
C LEU A 214 7.36 -3.55 -0.67
N THR A 215 7.86 -4.57 -1.39
CA THR A 215 8.98 -5.41 -0.93
C THR A 215 10.25 -4.57 -0.79
N VAL A 216 10.57 -3.75 -1.79
CA VAL A 216 11.73 -2.84 -1.75
C VAL A 216 11.53 -1.78 -0.67
N GLY A 217 10.34 -1.17 -0.60
CA GLY A 217 10.03 -0.16 0.41
C GLY A 217 10.14 -0.67 1.83
N ALA A 218 9.67 -1.88 2.09
CA ALA A 218 9.77 -2.54 3.39
C ALA A 218 11.23 -2.73 3.83
N SER A 219 12.10 -3.16 2.91
CA SER A 219 13.52 -3.41 3.21
C SER A 219 14.32 -2.13 3.43
N VAL A 220 13.95 -1.01 2.80
CA VAL A 220 14.69 0.26 2.89
C VAL A 220 14.21 1.14 4.04
N GLY A 221 12.90 1.24 4.25
CA GLY A 221 12.31 2.21 5.20
C GLY A 221 11.17 1.65 6.06
N GLY A 222 11.02 0.32 6.15
CA GLY A 222 9.96 -0.31 6.95
C GLY A 222 8.57 0.18 6.52
N LEU A 223 7.70 0.50 7.48
CA LEU A 223 6.33 0.95 7.23
C LEU A 223 6.27 2.25 6.40
N VAL A 224 7.10 3.23 6.72
CA VAL A 224 7.17 4.50 5.97
C VAL A 224 7.65 4.25 4.55
N GLY A 225 8.64 3.38 4.40
CA GLY A 225 9.13 2.95 3.09
C GLY A 225 8.04 2.31 2.23
N MET A 226 7.18 1.46 2.80
CA MET A 226 6.05 0.85 2.08
C MET A 226 5.04 1.88 1.58
N ILE A 227 4.69 2.88 2.40
CA ILE A 227 3.74 3.95 2.01
C ILE A 227 4.26 4.75 0.82
N VAL A 228 5.55 5.08 0.82
CA VAL A 228 6.18 5.91 -0.23
C VAL A 228 6.55 5.07 -1.47
N ALA A 229 6.78 3.77 -1.31
CA ALA A 229 7.28 2.91 -2.39
C ALA A 229 6.27 2.74 -3.53
N VAL A 230 4.98 2.60 -3.23
CA VAL A 230 3.96 2.37 -4.26
C VAL A 230 3.84 3.58 -5.20
N PRO A 231 3.68 4.83 -4.72
CA PRO A 231 3.68 5.98 -5.62
C PRO A 231 5.03 6.19 -6.31
N SER A 232 6.15 5.80 -5.70
CA SER A 232 7.46 5.83 -6.36
C SER A 232 7.54 4.85 -7.54
N GLY A 233 7.04 3.63 -7.37
CA GLY A 233 6.94 2.64 -8.45
C GLY A 233 6.01 3.08 -9.57
N ALA A 234 4.89 3.72 -9.22
CA ALA A 234 3.97 4.33 -10.17
C ALA A 234 4.64 5.44 -10.99
N LEU A 235 5.37 6.31 -10.32
CA LEU A 235 6.12 7.39 -10.95
C LEU A 235 7.21 6.86 -11.90
N ALA A 236 7.95 5.84 -11.47
CA ALA A 236 8.93 5.17 -12.30
C ALA A 236 8.29 4.62 -13.59
N LYS A 237 7.11 3.99 -13.50
CA LYS A 237 6.33 3.53 -14.67
C LYS A 237 5.97 4.70 -15.59
N VAL A 238 5.42 5.80 -15.06
CA VAL A 238 5.05 6.98 -15.86
C VAL A 238 6.24 7.54 -16.61
N TRP A 239 7.39 7.66 -15.97
CA TRP A 239 8.60 8.13 -16.60
C TRP A 239 9.13 7.17 -17.68
N PHE A 240 9.07 5.88 -17.43
CA PHE A 240 9.46 4.85 -18.38
C PHE A 240 8.59 4.87 -19.65
N GLU A 241 7.26 4.92 -19.48
CA GLU A 241 6.31 5.04 -20.60
C GLU A 241 6.53 6.32 -21.39
N ARG A 242 6.82 7.42 -20.73
CA ARG A 242 7.14 8.69 -21.39
C ARG A 242 8.41 8.58 -22.22
N LEU A 243 9.46 7.93 -21.73
CA LEU A 243 10.69 7.72 -22.47
C LEU A 243 10.47 6.86 -23.72
N ILE A 244 9.67 5.80 -23.62
CA ILE A 244 9.29 4.96 -24.76
C ILE A 244 8.54 5.80 -25.80
N ASN A 245 7.49 6.50 -25.42
CA ASN A 245 6.67 7.31 -26.32
C ASN A 245 7.48 8.43 -27.02
N LEU A 246 8.44 9.02 -26.32
CA LEU A 246 9.34 10.01 -26.92
C LEU A 246 10.26 9.39 -27.98
N LYS A 247 10.73 8.16 -27.73
CA LYS A 247 11.58 7.42 -28.68
C LYS A 247 10.79 6.98 -29.92
N GLU A 248 9.56 6.49 -29.73
CA GLU A 248 8.66 6.12 -30.83
C GLU A 248 8.37 7.30 -31.72
N LYS A 249 7.91 8.43 -31.17
CA LYS A 249 7.65 9.65 -31.94
C LYS A 249 8.89 10.15 -32.72
N ARG A 250 10.07 9.97 -32.13
CA ARG A 250 11.32 10.35 -32.82
C ARG A 250 11.63 9.42 -33.98
N ASN A 251 11.33 8.14 -33.86
CA ASN A 251 11.53 7.17 -34.94
C ASN A 251 10.52 7.40 -36.07
N GLU A 252 9.23 7.58 -35.75
CA GLU A 252 8.20 7.93 -36.74
C GLU A 252 8.54 9.22 -37.49
N ALA A 253 9.02 10.25 -36.78
CA ALA A 253 9.43 11.50 -37.43
C ALA A 253 10.65 11.33 -38.34
N LYS A 254 11.54 10.39 -38.07
CA LYS A 254 12.67 10.06 -38.95
C LYS A 254 12.19 9.33 -40.21
N GLU A 255 11.32 8.31 -40.03
CA GLU A 255 10.76 7.55 -41.16
C GLU A 255 10.00 8.45 -42.12
N ILE A 256 9.16 9.35 -41.61
CA ILE A 256 8.44 10.34 -42.43
C ILE A 256 9.41 11.28 -43.18
N LYS A 257 10.53 11.64 -42.56
CA LYS A 257 11.52 12.50 -43.18
C LYS A 257 12.25 11.77 -44.32
N GLU A 258 12.65 10.54 -44.06
CA GLU A 258 13.32 9.67 -45.05
C GLU A 258 12.40 9.37 -46.26
N GLU A 259 11.10 9.11 -46.01
CA GLU A 259 10.11 8.94 -47.09
C GLU A 259 9.93 10.21 -47.94
N LYS A 260 9.93 11.39 -47.31
CA LYS A 260 9.81 12.67 -48.03
C LYS A 260 11.05 12.93 -48.90
N GLU A 261 12.24 12.73 -48.34
CA GLU A 261 13.51 12.88 -49.07
C GLU A 261 13.62 11.88 -50.25
N ALA A 262 13.15 10.64 -50.06
CA ALA A 262 13.12 9.65 -51.14
C ALA A 262 12.14 10.02 -52.26
N LYS A 263 10.95 10.56 -51.91
CA LYS A 263 9.98 11.04 -52.89
C LYS A 263 10.50 12.26 -53.69
N GLU A 264 11.14 13.19 -53.02
CA GLU A 264 11.71 14.40 -53.60
C GLU A 264 12.86 14.07 -54.54
N ASN A 265 13.72 13.11 -54.19
CA ASN A 265 14.80 12.62 -55.06
C ASN A 265 14.26 11.90 -56.31
N ASN A 266 13.19 11.09 -56.20
CA ASN A 266 12.57 10.43 -57.33
C ASN A 266 11.92 11.42 -58.32
N VAL A 267 11.28 12.49 -57.81
CA VAL A 267 10.71 13.55 -58.67
C VAL A 267 11.77 14.35 -59.40
N ASN A 268 12.92 14.59 -58.77
CA ASN A 268 14.03 15.30 -59.42
C ASN A 268 14.69 14.47 -60.52
N ILE A 269 14.76 13.14 -60.39
CA ILE A 269 15.28 12.24 -61.42
C ILE A 269 14.34 12.18 -62.63
N GLU A 270 13.01 12.20 -62.44
CA GLU A 270 12.00 12.20 -63.52
C GLU A 270 11.95 13.53 -64.30
N ASN A 271 12.43 14.64 -63.75
CA ASN A 271 12.43 15.94 -64.43
C ASN A 271 13.74 16.26 -65.18
N ASP A 272 14.80 15.45 -65.01
CA ASP A 272 16.11 15.64 -65.72
C ASP A 272 16.25 14.73 -66.93
N ASP A 273 15.26 13.84 -67.23
CA ASP A 273 15.13 13.05 -68.48
C ASP A 273 14.12 13.70 -69.45
#